data_5d734657cbfc853263842ceb7553ffa2
#
_entry.id   5d734657cbfc853263842ceb7553ffa2
#
_cell.length_a   1.000
_cell.length_b   1.000
_cell.length_c   1.000
_cell.angle_alpha   90.00
_cell.angle_beta   90.00
_cell.angle_gamma   90.00
#
_symmetry.space_group_name_H-M   'P 1'
#
loop_
_entity.id
_entity.type
_entity.pdbx_description
1 polymer ?
#
loop_
_entity_poly.entity_id
_entity_poly.type
_entity_poly.pdbx_seq_one_letter_code
_entity_poly.pdbx_strand_id
1 'polypeptide(L)'
;MSVGSYYKTSASSGLLTLQMRPEDVKGFVDFAKLVPKAVVAAQRRAINKTLRWLRGQVAREVGRQERIAIAAVRQRLKAFPVTGNGQGKLWFGIRPIEASRAGRARQTRSGVSVAGRRYQGAFFKKVYGGKPDIWIRTASKHFDADDYPDSDVSGGGGRRSGWVSENDSRFPLAKAKISLEDVRPHFDAWTNRAHDRLLVVMEQELNFELHKYLKRAGNG
;
A
#
# COMPACT_ATOMS: atom_id res chain seq x y z
N MET A 1 24.84 5.00 3.18
CA MET A 1 24.77 6.24 2.37
C MET A 1 23.35 6.71 2.33
N SER A 2 23.05 7.90 2.80
CA SER A 2 21.74 8.52 2.69
C SER A 2 21.56 8.95 1.23
N VAL A 3 20.74 8.26 0.47
CA VAL A 3 20.47 8.57 -0.92
C VAL A 3 19.37 9.61 -0.96
N GLY A 4 19.75 10.86 -1.23
CA GLY A 4 18.80 11.95 -1.41
C GLY A 4 17.96 12.23 -0.16
N SER A 5 16.73 12.61 -0.37
CA SER A 5 15.81 13.09 0.65
C SER A 5 14.86 12.02 1.16
N TYR A 6 15.20 10.74 1.05
CA TYR A 6 14.33 9.71 1.55
C TYR A 6 15.00 8.77 2.55
N TYR A 7 14.24 8.29 3.52
CA TYR A 7 14.66 7.31 4.51
C TYR A 7 13.70 6.14 4.50
N LYS A 8 14.27 4.93 4.50
CA LYS A 8 13.52 3.72 4.72
C LYS A 8 13.65 3.35 6.19
N THR A 9 12.58 3.49 6.94
CA THR A 9 12.56 3.08 8.34
C THR A 9 11.81 1.77 8.51
N SER A 10 12.43 0.88 9.25
CA SER A 10 12.00 -0.42 9.74
C SER A 10 11.51 -1.47 8.74
N ALA A 11 12.03 -2.61 8.98
CA ALA A 11 11.94 -3.79 8.15
C ALA A 11 10.53 -4.43 8.08
N SER A 12 9.68 -4.21 9.06
CA SER A 12 8.41 -4.95 9.20
C SER A 12 7.19 -4.29 8.55
N SER A 13 7.26 -3.02 8.12
CA SER A 13 6.07 -2.29 7.67
C SER A 13 6.21 -1.49 6.38
N GLY A 14 7.33 -1.58 5.65
CA GLY A 14 7.51 -0.85 4.40
C GLY A 14 7.18 0.64 4.53
N LEU A 15 7.95 1.40 5.31
CA LEU A 15 7.78 2.83 5.48
C LEU A 15 8.82 3.61 4.66
N LEU A 16 8.35 4.49 3.78
CA LEU A 16 9.15 5.48 3.07
C LEU A 16 8.85 6.87 3.60
N THR A 17 9.90 7.63 3.93
CA THR A 17 9.79 9.07 4.25
C THR A 17 10.48 9.89 3.17
N LEU A 18 9.79 10.85 2.59
CA LEU A 18 10.32 11.82 1.64
C LEU A 18 10.51 13.18 2.31
N GLN A 19 11.71 13.73 2.14
CA GLN A 19 12.10 15.05 2.62
C GLN A 19 13.05 15.70 1.60
N MET A 20 12.96 16.98 1.42
CA MET A 20 13.88 17.75 0.56
C MET A 20 15.10 18.22 1.36
N ARG A 21 16.26 18.23 0.71
CA ARG A 21 17.48 18.81 1.23
C ARG A 21 17.78 20.15 0.55
N PRO A 22 18.58 21.02 1.19
CA PRO A 22 19.02 22.28 0.56
C PRO A 22 19.71 22.05 -0.80
N GLU A 23 20.47 20.96 -0.93
CA GLU A 23 21.18 20.65 -2.18
C GLU A 23 20.24 20.36 -3.34
N ASP A 24 19.05 19.85 -3.08
CA ASP A 24 18.04 19.50 -4.10
C ASP A 24 17.45 20.76 -4.77
N VAL A 25 17.71 21.93 -4.22
CA VAL A 25 17.19 23.23 -4.70
C VAL A 25 18.28 24.24 -5.06
N LYS A 26 19.52 23.80 -5.27
CA LYS A 26 20.68 24.70 -5.54
C LYS A 26 20.44 25.73 -6.64
N GLY A 27 19.81 25.32 -7.75
CA GLY A 27 19.48 26.21 -8.87
C GLY A 27 18.47 27.33 -8.56
N PHE A 28 17.83 27.27 -7.37
CA PHE A 28 16.79 28.20 -6.95
C PHE A 28 17.14 28.95 -5.65
N VAL A 29 18.41 28.96 -5.27
CA VAL A 29 18.85 29.54 -3.98
C VAL A 29 18.45 31.00 -3.83
N ASP A 30 18.67 31.83 -4.87
CA ASP A 30 18.33 33.23 -4.80
C ASP A 30 16.82 33.45 -4.78
N PHE A 31 16.06 32.69 -5.56
CA PHE A 31 14.61 32.71 -5.48
C PHE A 31 14.10 32.29 -4.11
N ALA A 32 14.73 31.29 -3.48
CA ALA A 32 14.38 30.86 -2.13
C ALA A 32 14.60 31.91 -1.06
N LYS A 33 15.64 32.76 -1.22
CA LYS A 33 15.89 33.89 -0.34
C LYS A 33 14.83 35.00 -0.51
N LEU A 34 14.42 35.25 -1.75
CA LEU A 34 13.42 36.29 -2.06
C LEU A 34 12.01 35.91 -1.65
N VAL A 35 11.62 34.63 -1.88
CA VAL A 35 10.24 34.19 -1.67
C VAL A 35 10.18 32.83 -0.93
N PRO A 36 10.64 32.75 0.33
CA PRO A 36 10.75 31.48 1.06
C PRO A 36 9.41 30.73 1.22
N LYS A 37 8.30 31.44 1.37
CA LYS A 37 6.97 30.84 1.44
C LYS A 37 6.56 30.11 0.16
N ALA A 38 6.96 30.61 -1.00
CA ALA A 38 6.69 29.97 -2.30
C ALA A 38 7.48 28.67 -2.45
N VAL A 39 8.75 28.66 -2.01
CA VAL A 39 9.59 27.46 -2.03
C VAL A 39 9.04 26.38 -1.11
N VAL A 40 8.64 26.72 0.10
CA VAL A 40 7.98 25.77 1.03
C VAL A 40 6.70 25.21 0.43
N ALA A 41 5.91 26.03 -0.25
CA ALA A 41 4.70 25.57 -0.94
C ALA A 41 5.02 24.64 -2.11
N ALA A 42 6.07 24.93 -2.90
CA ALA A 42 6.56 24.07 -3.97
C ALA A 42 7.01 22.71 -3.42
N GLN A 43 7.84 22.69 -2.37
CA GLN A 43 8.30 21.48 -1.69
C GLN A 43 7.15 20.61 -1.24
N ARG A 44 6.17 21.19 -0.54
CA ARG A 44 4.98 20.48 -0.08
C ARG A 44 4.21 19.84 -1.23
N ARG A 45 4.04 20.56 -2.35
CA ARG A 45 3.36 20.01 -3.54
C ARG A 45 4.17 18.91 -4.20
N ALA A 46 5.48 19.11 -4.35
CA ALA A 46 6.38 18.13 -4.95
C ALA A 46 6.36 16.81 -4.20
N ILE A 47 6.54 16.84 -2.90
CA ILE A 47 6.48 15.63 -2.05
C ILE A 47 5.11 14.95 -2.18
N ASN A 48 4.02 15.69 -2.06
CA ASN A 48 2.66 15.12 -2.12
C ASN A 48 2.33 14.54 -3.51
N LYS A 49 2.82 15.14 -4.61
CA LYS A 49 2.67 14.59 -5.96
C LYS A 49 3.48 13.32 -6.14
N THR A 50 4.72 13.29 -5.63
CA THR A 50 5.60 12.12 -5.68
C THR A 50 5.01 10.95 -4.89
N LEU A 51 4.50 11.19 -3.69
CA LEU A 51 3.84 10.15 -2.88
C LEU A 51 2.61 9.54 -3.58
N ARG A 52 1.78 10.37 -4.22
CA ARG A 52 0.61 9.90 -4.99
C ARG A 52 1.03 9.09 -6.21
N TRP A 53 2.05 9.54 -6.93
CA TRP A 53 2.63 8.81 -8.05
C TRP A 53 3.18 7.46 -7.60
N LEU A 54 4.02 7.44 -6.56
CA LEU A 54 4.63 6.23 -6.02
C LEU A 54 3.58 5.22 -5.56
N ARG A 55 2.56 5.67 -4.81
CA ARG A 55 1.43 4.83 -4.42
C ARG A 55 0.76 4.16 -5.62
N GLY A 56 0.63 4.90 -6.71
CA GLY A 56 0.05 4.38 -7.95
C GLY A 56 0.94 3.36 -8.65
N GLN A 57 2.25 3.58 -8.69
CA GLN A 57 3.21 2.68 -9.33
C GLN A 57 3.34 1.36 -8.55
N VAL A 58 3.58 1.45 -7.25
CA VAL A 58 3.66 0.27 -6.38
C VAL A 58 2.38 -0.57 -6.49
N ALA A 59 1.21 0.07 -6.44
CA ALA A 59 -0.05 -0.67 -6.53
C ALA A 59 -0.23 -1.40 -7.88
N ARG A 60 0.22 -0.79 -8.98
CA ARG A 60 0.16 -1.43 -10.31
C ARG A 60 1.15 -2.58 -10.43
N GLU A 61 2.38 -2.37 -9.98
CA GLU A 61 3.43 -3.39 -10.06
C GLU A 61 3.06 -4.62 -9.24
N VAL A 62 2.74 -4.43 -7.96
CA VAL A 62 2.29 -5.51 -7.08
C VAL A 62 1.03 -6.18 -7.62
N GLY A 63 0.05 -5.39 -8.08
CA GLY A 63 -1.18 -5.93 -8.65
C GLY A 63 -0.95 -6.81 -9.87
N ARG A 64 0.01 -6.45 -10.71
CA ARG A 64 0.38 -7.21 -11.91
C ARG A 64 1.15 -8.48 -11.57
N GLN A 65 2.20 -8.37 -10.76
CA GLN A 65 3.09 -9.48 -10.42
C GLN A 65 2.35 -10.54 -9.58
N GLU A 66 1.63 -10.09 -8.56
CA GLU A 66 0.93 -10.98 -7.66
C GLU A 66 -0.50 -11.34 -8.13
N ARG A 67 -0.91 -10.85 -9.29
CA ARG A 67 -2.29 -11.03 -9.77
C ARG A 67 -3.33 -10.66 -8.73
N ILE A 68 -3.14 -9.50 -8.09
CA ILE A 68 -4.06 -8.96 -7.08
C ILE A 68 -4.72 -7.71 -7.65
N ALA A 69 -6.02 -7.54 -7.43
CA ALA A 69 -6.73 -6.33 -7.84
C ALA A 69 -6.04 -5.08 -7.29
N ILE A 70 -5.71 -4.12 -8.18
CA ILE A 70 -4.99 -2.88 -7.83
C ILE A 70 -5.67 -2.14 -6.68
N ALA A 71 -7.01 -2.16 -6.62
CA ALA A 71 -7.77 -1.55 -5.55
C ALA A 71 -7.47 -2.16 -4.17
N ALA A 72 -7.29 -3.49 -4.09
CA ALA A 72 -6.94 -4.18 -2.86
C ALA A 72 -5.53 -3.81 -2.40
N VAL A 73 -4.55 -3.75 -3.33
CA VAL A 73 -3.19 -3.29 -3.00
C VAL A 73 -3.19 -1.82 -2.56
N ARG A 74 -3.93 -0.94 -3.25
CA ARG A 74 -4.02 0.49 -2.87
C ARG A 74 -4.55 0.71 -1.45
N GLN A 75 -5.38 -0.17 -0.94
CA GLN A 75 -5.89 -0.07 0.43
C GLN A 75 -4.81 -0.40 1.47
N ARG A 76 -3.76 -1.13 1.08
CA ARG A 76 -2.58 -1.40 1.91
C ARG A 76 -1.53 -0.29 1.84
N LEU A 77 -1.65 0.64 0.89
CA LEU A 77 -0.76 1.77 0.71
C LEU A 77 -1.40 3.05 1.25
N LYS A 78 -0.89 3.57 2.36
CA LYS A 78 -1.33 4.83 2.95
C LYS A 78 -0.27 5.91 2.70
N ALA A 79 -0.64 6.95 1.96
CA ALA A 79 0.17 8.14 1.82
C ALA A 79 -0.27 9.17 2.86
N PHE A 80 0.69 9.63 3.65
CA PHE A 80 0.53 10.71 4.62
C PHE A 80 1.15 11.96 4.02
N PRO A 81 0.35 12.99 3.72
CA PRO A 81 0.84 14.22 3.12
C PRO A 81 1.78 14.96 4.06
N VAL A 82 2.53 15.91 3.50
CA VAL A 82 3.45 16.75 4.25
C VAL A 82 2.70 17.53 5.33
N THR A 83 3.20 17.41 6.54
CA THR A 83 2.80 18.18 7.73
C THR A 83 3.87 19.23 8.08
N GLY A 84 3.79 19.87 9.26
CA GLY A 84 4.66 20.98 9.67
C GLY A 84 6.17 20.71 9.66
N ASN A 85 6.60 19.44 9.73
CA ASN A 85 8.01 19.05 9.70
C ASN A 85 8.60 18.91 8.28
N GLY A 86 7.86 19.25 7.23
CA GLY A 86 8.33 19.15 5.85
C GLY A 86 8.48 17.72 5.29
N GLN A 87 7.99 16.73 6.02
CA GLN A 87 8.09 15.31 5.63
C GLN A 87 6.76 14.75 5.17
N GLY A 88 6.79 13.96 4.10
CA GLY A 88 5.68 13.13 3.67
C GLY A 88 6.04 11.65 3.77
N LYS A 89 5.07 10.79 4.06
CA LYS A 89 5.32 9.36 4.30
C LYS A 89 4.41 8.50 3.43
N LEU A 90 4.95 7.39 2.94
CA LEU A 90 4.20 6.30 2.32
C LEU A 90 4.40 5.05 3.18
N TRP A 91 3.30 4.51 3.67
CA TRP A 91 3.29 3.26 4.42
C TRP A 91 2.66 2.15 3.59
N PHE A 92 3.31 0.98 3.58
CA PHE A 92 2.81 -0.22 2.96
C PHE A 92 2.59 -1.31 4.01
N GLY A 93 1.32 -1.66 4.25
CA GLY A 93 0.94 -2.73 5.17
C GLY A 93 1.10 -4.09 4.52
N ILE A 94 2.05 -4.88 5.01
CA ILE A 94 2.40 -6.23 4.50
C ILE A 94 1.50 -7.34 5.04
N ARG A 95 0.54 -7.05 5.93
CA ARG A 95 -0.39 -8.07 6.42
C ARG A 95 -1.14 -8.71 5.27
N PRO A 96 -1.39 -10.03 5.31
CA PRO A 96 -2.11 -10.74 4.27
C PRO A 96 -3.43 -10.09 3.87
N ILE A 97 -3.79 -10.23 2.60
CA ILE A 97 -5.06 -9.73 2.04
C ILE A 97 -6.02 -10.92 1.91
N GLU A 98 -7.29 -10.73 2.26
CA GLU A 98 -8.32 -11.75 1.98
C GLU A 98 -8.32 -12.10 0.49
N ALA A 99 -8.24 -13.39 0.17
CA ALA A 99 -8.12 -13.86 -1.21
C ALA A 99 -9.32 -13.44 -2.09
N SER A 100 -10.51 -13.30 -1.52
CA SER A 100 -11.70 -12.79 -2.20
C SER A 100 -11.54 -11.38 -2.77
N ARG A 101 -10.61 -10.60 -2.23
CA ARG A 101 -10.33 -9.21 -2.67
C ARG A 101 -9.31 -9.14 -3.81
N ALA A 102 -8.62 -10.24 -4.10
CA ALA A 102 -7.65 -10.28 -5.19
C ALA A 102 -8.30 -10.16 -6.56
N GLY A 103 -9.56 -10.60 -6.69
CA GLY A 103 -10.31 -10.57 -7.92
C GLY A 103 -11.72 -11.14 -7.76
N ARG A 104 -12.35 -11.51 -8.88
CA ARG A 104 -13.67 -12.15 -8.86
C ARG A 104 -13.54 -13.62 -8.45
N ALA A 105 -13.98 -13.94 -7.24
CA ALA A 105 -14.06 -15.32 -6.79
C ALA A 105 -15.16 -16.09 -7.53
N ARG A 106 -14.87 -17.35 -7.89
CA ARG A 106 -15.79 -18.26 -8.55
C ARG A 106 -15.82 -19.59 -7.81
N GLN A 107 -17.01 -20.02 -7.37
CA GLN A 107 -17.22 -21.35 -6.84
C GLN A 107 -17.13 -22.38 -7.95
N THR A 108 -16.40 -23.47 -7.72
CA THR A 108 -16.28 -24.63 -8.62
C THR A 108 -16.65 -25.90 -7.87
N ARG A 109 -16.76 -27.03 -8.56
CA ARG A 109 -17.01 -28.34 -7.92
C ARG A 109 -15.94 -28.73 -6.90
N SER A 110 -14.67 -28.41 -7.18
CA SER A 110 -13.52 -28.80 -6.35
C SER A 110 -13.13 -27.75 -5.30
N GLY A 111 -13.74 -26.55 -5.34
CA GLY A 111 -13.36 -25.48 -4.44
C GLY A 111 -13.63 -24.09 -5.02
N VAL A 112 -12.75 -23.12 -4.75
CA VAL A 112 -12.89 -21.74 -5.22
C VAL A 112 -11.69 -21.35 -6.05
N SER A 113 -11.91 -20.61 -7.13
CA SER A 113 -10.83 -19.96 -7.90
C SER A 113 -10.97 -18.45 -7.84
N VAL A 114 -9.83 -17.75 -7.70
CA VAL A 114 -9.73 -16.29 -7.71
C VAL A 114 -8.36 -15.83 -8.20
N ALA A 115 -8.32 -14.93 -9.15
CA ALA A 115 -7.08 -14.31 -9.65
C ALA A 115 -5.99 -15.34 -10.05
N GLY A 116 -6.40 -16.45 -10.67
CA GLY A 116 -5.51 -17.53 -11.08
C GLY A 116 -5.11 -18.52 -9.98
N ARG A 117 -5.48 -18.29 -8.73
CA ARG A 117 -5.28 -19.21 -7.59
C ARG A 117 -6.46 -20.14 -7.46
N ARG A 118 -6.21 -21.37 -6.97
CA ARG A 118 -7.23 -22.38 -6.73
C ARG A 118 -7.15 -22.86 -5.28
N TYR A 119 -8.25 -22.72 -4.55
CA TYR A 119 -8.41 -23.16 -3.17
C TYR A 119 -9.28 -24.40 -3.15
N GLN A 120 -8.64 -25.58 -3.17
CA GLN A 120 -9.35 -26.86 -3.18
C GLN A 120 -10.08 -27.09 -1.86
N GLY A 121 -11.29 -27.68 -1.93
CA GLY A 121 -12.10 -27.90 -0.75
C GLY A 121 -12.70 -26.65 -0.11
N ALA A 122 -12.32 -25.46 -0.60
CA ALA A 122 -12.85 -24.21 -0.10
C ALA A 122 -14.25 -23.90 -0.67
N PHE A 123 -14.97 -23.02 0.02
CA PHE A 123 -16.27 -22.52 -0.41
C PHE A 123 -16.33 -20.99 -0.30
N PHE A 124 -17.06 -20.37 -1.21
CA PHE A 124 -17.25 -18.92 -1.26
C PHE A 124 -18.63 -18.57 -0.70
N LYS A 125 -18.66 -18.10 0.54
CA LYS A 125 -19.93 -17.83 1.23
C LYS A 125 -19.78 -16.72 2.28
N LYS A 126 -20.89 -16.08 2.59
CA LYS A 126 -21.03 -15.21 3.76
C LYS A 126 -21.23 -16.08 5.00
N VAL A 127 -20.29 -16.09 5.92
CA VAL A 127 -20.35 -16.94 7.12
C VAL A 127 -20.64 -16.11 8.38
N TYR A 128 -19.87 -15.08 8.68
CA TYR A 128 -20.00 -14.30 9.91
C TYR A 128 -20.55 -12.88 9.67
N GLY A 129 -21.62 -12.76 8.97
CA GLY A 129 -22.35 -11.49 8.84
C GLY A 129 -21.79 -10.48 7.84
N GLY A 130 -20.53 -10.52 7.47
CA GLY A 130 -19.87 -9.59 6.55
C GLY A 130 -20.17 -9.80 5.07
N LYS A 131 -19.20 -9.50 4.23
CA LYS A 131 -19.21 -9.82 2.79
C LYS A 131 -18.88 -11.31 2.58
N PRO A 132 -19.29 -11.91 1.44
CA PRO A 132 -18.84 -13.24 1.07
C PRO A 132 -17.33 -13.32 1.00
N ASP A 133 -16.76 -14.42 1.51
CA ASP A 133 -15.32 -14.67 1.52
C ASP A 133 -15.01 -16.13 1.20
N ILE A 134 -13.74 -16.47 1.00
CA ILE A 134 -13.30 -17.83 0.70
C ILE A 134 -12.90 -18.48 2.01
N TRP A 135 -13.58 -19.60 2.33
CA TRP A 135 -13.42 -20.33 3.57
C TRP A 135 -13.09 -21.78 3.32
N ILE A 136 -12.34 -22.41 4.23
CA ILE A 136 -12.16 -23.85 4.28
C ILE A 136 -12.42 -24.36 5.70
N ARG A 137 -12.86 -25.61 5.82
CA ARG A 137 -12.86 -26.29 7.12
C ARG A 137 -11.44 -26.72 7.44
N THR A 138 -10.97 -26.45 8.64
CA THR A 138 -9.60 -26.83 9.04
C THR A 138 -9.40 -28.34 9.10
N ALA A 139 -10.47 -29.09 9.33
CA ALA A 139 -10.49 -30.57 9.23
C ALA A 139 -10.50 -31.09 7.78
N SER A 140 -10.52 -30.23 6.76
CA SER A 140 -10.48 -30.65 5.36
C SER A 140 -9.11 -31.22 5.01
N LYS A 141 -9.09 -32.34 4.26
CA LYS A 141 -7.85 -32.90 3.71
C LYS A 141 -7.11 -31.95 2.73
N HIS A 142 -7.76 -30.90 2.31
CA HIS A 142 -7.21 -29.86 1.41
C HIS A 142 -6.80 -28.59 2.16
N PHE A 143 -6.83 -28.61 3.49
CA PHE A 143 -6.36 -27.48 4.28
C PHE A 143 -4.83 -27.45 4.23
N ASP A 144 -4.28 -26.29 3.78
CA ASP A 144 -2.87 -26.00 3.77
C ASP A 144 -2.66 -24.66 4.49
N ALA A 145 -1.80 -24.64 5.50
CA ALA A 145 -1.55 -23.44 6.30
C ALA A 145 -1.01 -22.27 5.45
N ASP A 146 -0.28 -22.54 4.38
CA ASP A 146 0.30 -21.52 3.50
C ASP A 146 -0.79 -20.77 2.70
N ASP A 147 -1.85 -21.44 2.33
CA ASP A 147 -3.01 -20.84 1.66
C ASP A 147 -3.90 -20.02 2.63
N TYR A 148 -3.71 -20.20 3.94
CA TYR A 148 -4.54 -19.60 4.99
C TYR A 148 -3.70 -18.91 6.09
N PRO A 149 -2.71 -18.06 5.71
CA PRO A 149 -1.84 -17.40 6.68
C PRO A 149 -2.65 -16.51 7.63
N ASP A 150 -2.21 -16.41 8.89
CA ASP A 150 -2.90 -15.67 9.97
C ASP A 150 -4.39 -16.04 10.10
N SER A 151 -4.75 -17.24 9.75
CA SER A 151 -6.08 -17.73 10.05
C SER A 151 -6.14 -18.02 11.54
N ASP A 152 -7.01 -17.32 12.26
CA ASP A 152 -7.40 -17.72 13.60
C ASP A 152 -8.14 -19.04 13.52
N VAL A 153 -7.38 -20.12 13.57
CA VAL A 153 -7.91 -21.49 13.63
C VAL A 153 -8.60 -21.74 14.98
N SER A 154 -8.15 -21.02 16.03
CA SER A 154 -8.83 -20.96 17.30
C SER A 154 -10.05 -20.05 17.17
N GLY A 155 -11.22 -20.60 17.18
CA GLY A 155 -12.50 -19.89 17.22
C GLY A 155 -12.70 -19.02 18.46
N GLY A 156 -11.63 -18.45 18.98
CA GLY A 156 -11.57 -17.76 20.24
C GLY A 156 -11.17 -16.34 20.11
N GLY A 157 -11.81 -15.44 19.69
CA GLY A 157 -11.34 -14.05 19.74
C GLY A 157 -12.41 -13.00 19.60
N GLY A 158 -13.56 -13.24 19.96
CA GLY A 158 -14.55 -12.18 19.95
C GLY A 158 -15.98 -12.71 20.00
N ARG A 159 -16.57 -12.55 21.15
CA ARG A 159 -17.97 -12.85 21.44
C ARG A 159 -18.37 -14.30 21.07
N ARG A 160 -18.37 -15.11 22.06
CA ARG A 160 -19.06 -16.39 22.11
C ARG A 160 -20.44 -16.25 21.49
N SER A 161 -20.59 -16.55 20.21
CA SER A 161 -21.86 -17.05 19.76
C SER A 161 -21.93 -18.45 20.31
N GLY A 162 -22.80 -18.73 21.28
CA GLY A 162 -22.93 -19.98 21.98
C GLY A 162 -23.44 -21.15 21.14
N TRP A 163 -23.09 -21.22 19.88
CA TRP A 163 -23.58 -22.15 18.87
C TRP A 163 -22.51 -23.03 18.25
N VAL A 164 -21.25 -22.92 18.69
CA VAL A 164 -20.20 -23.82 18.21
C VAL A 164 -20.01 -24.91 19.26
N SER A 165 -20.61 -26.08 19.04
CA SER A 165 -20.26 -27.24 19.81
C SER A 165 -18.86 -27.70 19.43
N GLU A 166 -18.04 -28.12 20.40
CA GLU A 166 -16.68 -28.64 20.19
C GLU A 166 -16.60 -29.80 19.18
N ASN A 167 -17.71 -30.45 18.90
CA ASN A 167 -17.84 -31.56 17.97
C ASN A 167 -18.46 -31.20 16.61
N ASP A 168 -18.66 -29.92 16.31
CA ASP A 168 -19.23 -29.54 15.01
C ASP A 168 -18.16 -29.60 13.92
N SER A 169 -18.13 -30.62 13.10
CA SER A 169 -17.21 -30.79 11.96
C SER A 169 -17.30 -29.68 10.91
N ARG A 170 -18.27 -28.78 11.04
CA ARG A 170 -18.40 -27.58 10.20
C ARG A 170 -17.45 -26.47 10.62
N PHE A 171 -16.92 -26.50 11.86
CA PHE A 171 -16.01 -25.50 12.45
C PHE A 171 -14.82 -26.22 13.10
N PRO A 172 -13.67 -25.58 13.26
CA PRO A 172 -13.37 -24.20 12.88
C PRO A 172 -13.17 -23.99 11.38
N LEU A 173 -13.35 -22.75 10.93
CA LEU A 173 -13.14 -22.30 9.57
C LEU A 173 -11.90 -21.41 9.47
N ALA A 174 -11.10 -21.64 8.44
CA ALA A 174 -9.99 -20.77 8.05
C ALA A 174 -10.38 -19.92 6.84
N LYS A 175 -9.96 -18.66 6.82
CA LYS A 175 -10.19 -17.73 5.72
C LYS A 175 -9.00 -17.71 4.79
N ALA A 176 -9.20 -17.89 3.50
CA ALA A 176 -8.14 -17.81 2.52
C ALA A 176 -7.58 -16.38 2.44
N LYS A 177 -6.27 -16.26 2.54
CA LYS A 177 -5.53 -15.01 2.45
C LYS A 177 -4.35 -15.17 1.52
N ILE A 178 -3.86 -14.05 1.00
CA ILE A 178 -2.67 -13.97 0.16
C ILE A 178 -1.60 -13.23 0.96
N SER A 179 -0.45 -13.86 1.16
CA SER A 179 0.72 -13.20 1.77
C SER A 179 1.18 -12.05 0.89
N LEU A 180 1.70 -11.01 1.53
CA LEU A 180 2.35 -9.87 0.86
C LEU A 180 3.85 -9.79 1.22
N GLU A 181 4.42 -10.84 1.79
CA GLU A 181 5.84 -10.84 2.17
C GLU A 181 6.76 -10.77 0.94
N ASP A 182 6.40 -11.50 -0.12
CA ASP A 182 7.16 -11.54 -1.38
C ASP A 182 7.08 -10.24 -2.19
N VAL A 183 6.18 -9.33 -1.83
CA VAL A 183 5.99 -8.05 -2.55
C VAL A 183 6.98 -6.97 -2.13
N ARG A 184 7.75 -7.19 -1.09
CA ARG A 184 8.69 -6.22 -0.55
C ARG A 184 9.75 -5.76 -1.55
N PRO A 185 10.38 -6.65 -2.35
CA PRO A 185 11.34 -6.22 -3.38
C PRO A 185 10.75 -5.23 -4.38
N HIS A 186 9.48 -5.39 -4.74
CA HIS A 186 8.78 -4.47 -5.66
C HIS A 186 8.57 -3.09 -5.03
N PHE A 187 8.21 -3.05 -3.75
CA PHE A 187 8.12 -1.79 -3.01
C PHE A 187 9.47 -1.08 -2.96
N ASP A 188 10.54 -1.81 -2.65
CA ASP A 188 11.89 -1.30 -2.55
C ASP A 188 12.41 -0.74 -3.88
N ALA A 189 12.18 -1.45 -4.99
CA ALA A 189 12.57 -1.01 -6.32
C ALA A 189 11.92 0.33 -6.70
N TRP A 190 10.65 0.54 -6.35
CA TRP A 190 9.95 1.79 -6.61
C TRP A 190 10.35 2.91 -5.65
N THR A 191 10.71 2.59 -4.39
CA THR A 191 11.20 3.61 -3.46
C THR A 191 12.54 4.18 -3.90
N ASN A 192 13.41 3.37 -4.51
CA ASN A 192 14.67 3.86 -5.07
C ASN A 192 14.47 4.87 -6.20
N ARG A 193 13.39 4.74 -6.98
CA ARG A 193 13.02 5.69 -8.05
C ARG A 193 12.29 6.94 -7.53
N ALA A 194 11.88 6.94 -6.27
CA ALA A 194 11.10 8.04 -5.70
C ALA A 194 11.91 9.34 -5.60
N HIS A 195 13.21 9.24 -5.35
CA HIS A 195 14.09 10.41 -5.27
C HIS A 195 14.20 11.13 -6.61
N ASP A 196 14.53 10.41 -7.68
CA ASP A 196 14.66 11.01 -9.02
C ASP A 196 13.35 11.68 -9.44
N ARG A 197 12.22 11.00 -9.17
CA ARG A 197 10.90 11.58 -9.43
C ARG A 197 10.62 12.83 -8.60
N LEU A 198 11.08 12.85 -7.34
CA LEU A 198 10.92 14.00 -6.46
C LEU A 198 11.67 15.21 -7.02
N LEU A 199 12.91 15.05 -7.49
CA LEU A 199 13.71 16.12 -8.09
C LEU A 199 13.02 16.71 -9.33
N VAL A 200 12.58 15.88 -10.25
CA VAL A 200 11.85 16.32 -11.45
C VAL A 200 10.58 17.09 -11.09
N VAL A 201 9.80 16.60 -10.14
CA VAL A 201 8.57 17.28 -9.72
C VAL A 201 8.88 18.58 -8.98
N MET A 202 9.97 18.60 -8.19
CA MET A 202 10.39 19.79 -7.46
C MET A 202 10.78 20.92 -8.41
N GLU A 203 11.57 20.61 -9.44
CA GLU A 203 11.93 21.58 -10.47
C GLU A 203 10.69 22.16 -11.15
N GLN A 204 9.72 21.33 -11.52
CA GLN A 204 8.46 21.78 -12.10
C GLN A 204 7.68 22.72 -11.17
N GLU A 205 7.64 22.41 -9.87
CA GLU A 205 6.90 23.21 -8.89
C GLU A 205 7.61 24.55 -8.59
N LEU A 206 8.96 24.55 -8.57
CA LEU A 206 9.75 25.77 -8.40
C LEU A 206 9.62 26.68 -9.62
N ASN A 207 9.71 26.14 -10.82
CA ASN A 207 9.49 26.90 -12.06
C ASN A 207 8.09 27.51 -12.08
N PHE A 208 7.07 26.79 -11.66
CA PHE A 208 5.71 27.31 -11.53
C PHE A 208 5.64 28.52 -10.58
N GLU A 209 6.24 28.43 -9.39
CA GLU A 209 6.24 29.56 -8.43
C GLU A 209 7.09 30.74 -8.93
N LEU A 210 8.21 30.47 -9.61
CA LEU A 210 9.06 31.50 -10.22
C LEU A 210 8.27 32.28 -11.29
N HIS A 211 7.61 31.58 -12.22
CA HIS A 211 6.79 32.23 -13.23
C HIS A 211 5.66 33.07 -12.62
N LYS A 212 5.02 32.58 -11.57
CA LYS A 212 4.00 33.31 -10.84
C LYS A 212 4.53 34.56 -10.15
N TYR A 213 5.75 34.50 -9.61
CA TYR A 213 6.44 35.64 -9.02
C TYR A 213 6.75 36.70 -10.07
N LEU A 214 7.39 36.31 -11.19
CA LEU A 214 7.76 37.21 -12.28
C LEU A 214 6.52 37.89 -12.89
N LYS A 215 5.43 37.16 -13.10
CA LYS A 215 4.17 37.74 -13.60
C LYS A 215 3.60 38.80 -12.66
N ARG A 216 3.74 38.63 -11.36
CA ARG A 216 3.29 39.63 -10.37
C ARG A 216 4.19 40.85 -10.34
N ALA A 217 5.49 40.63 -10.41
CA ALA A 217 6.46 41.71 -10.45
C ALA A 217 6.43 42.55 -11.74
N GLY A 218 6.00 41.98 -12.87
CA GLY A 218 5.86 42.67 -14.14
C GLY A 218 4.51 43.37 -14.34
N ASN A 219 3.55 43.19 -13.46
CA ASN A 219 2.22 43.81 -13.51
C ASN A 219 2.03 44.90 -12.42
N GLY A 220 3.07 45.24 -11.69
CA GLY A 220 3.13 46.33 -10.70
C GLY A 220 4.17 47.34 -11.08
#